data_4a922a00ae9b43e69a15bf0ec81326f6
#
_entry.id   4a922a00ae9b43e69a15bf0ec81326f6
#
_cell.length_a   1.000
_cell.length_b   1.000
_cell.length_c   1.000
_cell.angle_alpha   90.00
_cell.angle_beta   90.00
_cell.angle_gamma   90.00
#
_symmetry.space_group_name_H-M   'P 1'
#
loop_
_entity.id
_entity.type
_entity.pdbx_description
1 polymer ?
#
loop_
_entity_poly.entity_id
_entity_poly.type
_entity_poly.pdbx_seq_one_letter_code
_entity_poly.pdbx_strand_id
1 'polypeptide(L)'
;DEVGRKHNDIDKDLNRAMHDSRMVYTCGDRSHADCLDDAQIAKMDLVCRKVGLRPGMKVLELGCGWGSFARYAAETYGAEVTGVTISKEQVELGCEICKGLPVEIRYQDYREVSGVYDRVISIGILEHVGYKNYRVYMKTVDRTLKDDGIAFFHTIGGNVSIVIGNPWTTRYIFPNGQIPSIAQLGK
;
A
#
# COMPACT_ATOMS: atom_id res chain seq x y z
N ASP A 1 4.52 -15.70 2.60
CA ASP A 1 5.24 -15.99 3.85
C ASP A 1 6.73 -15.59 3.84
N GLU A 2 7.41 -15.74 2.70
CA GLU A 2 8.84 -15.40 2.60
C GLU A 2 9.08 -13.89 2.47
N VAL A 3 8.20 -13.17 1.81
CA VAL A 3 8.23 -11.70 1.69
C VAL A 3 8.00 -11.05 3.05
N GLY A 4 7.03 -11.54 3.84
CA GLY A 4 6.76 -11.04 5.18
C GLY A 4 7.98 -11.18 6.10
N ARG A 5 8.58 -12.37 6.15
CA ARG A 5 9.69 -12.67 7.06
C ARG A 5 11.02 -11.99 6.69
N LYS A 6 11.32 -11.82 5.41
CA LYS A 6 12.63 -11.30 4.98
C LYS A 6 12.65 -9.81 4.66
N HIS A 7 11.50 -9.22 4.35
CA HIS A 7 11.44 -7.83 3.92
C HIS A 7 10.76 -6.91 4.94
N ASN A 8 9.73 -7.38 5.61
CA ASN A 8 8.93 -6.54 6.51
C ASN A 8 9.36 -6.63 7.97
N ASP A 9 10.14 -7.67 8.35
CA ASP A 9 10.68 -7.84 9.71
C ASP A 9 12.10 -7.25 9.85
N ILE A 10 12.48 -6.31 8.98
CA ILE A 10 13.67 -5.48 9.17
C ILE A 10 13.41 -4.56 10.37
N ASP A 11 14.40 -4.47 11.24
CA ASP A 11 14.42 -3.72 12.49
C ASP A 11 13.67 -2.37 12.38
N LYS A 12 12.71 -2.14 13.28
CA LYS A 12 11.91 -0.90 13.37
C LYS A 12 12.79 0.35 13.46
N ASP A 13 13.94 0.24 14.13
CA ASP A 13 14.85 1.37 14.32
C ASP A 13 15.58 1.74 13.02
N LEU A 14 15.94 0.75 12.21
CA LEU A 14 16.49 1.00 10.88
C LEU A 14 15.46 1.70 9.97
N ASN A 15 14.22 1.19 9.96
CA ASN A 15 13.13 1.82 9.20
C ASN A 15 12.88 3.26 9.64
N ARG A 16 12.87 3.55 10.96
CA ARG A 16 12.74 4.90 11.49
C ARG A 16 13.87 5.83 11.08
N ALA A 17 15.09 5.31 10.98
CA ALA A 17 16.27 6.09 10.57
C ALA A 17 16.31 6.36 9.06
N MET A 18 15.71 5.51 8.24
CA MET A 18 15.77 5.59 6.77
C MET A 18 14.57 6.32 6.13
N HIS A 19 13.43 6.37 6.80
CA HIS A 19 12.19 6.93 6.26
C HIS A 19 11.84 8.29 6.85
N ASP A 20 10.76 8.87 6.35
CA ASP A 20 10.10 10.04 6.93
C ASP A 20 9.50 9.72 8.32
N SER A 21 9.06 10.74 9.03
CA SER A 21 8.45 10.61 10.37
C SER A 21 7.20 9.70 10.40
N ARG A 22 6.57 9.45 9.25
CA ARG A 22 5.42 8.56 9.08
C ARG A 22 5.80 7.15 8.60
N MET A 23 7.09 6.88 8.39
CA MET A 23 7.63 5.58 7.95
C MET A 23 7.03 5.08 6.61
N VAL A 24 6.83 5.97 5.64
CA VAL A 24 6.27 5.60 4.34
C VAL A 24 7.35 5.01 3.44
N TYR A 25 7.23 3.75 3.06
CA TYR A 25 8.21 3.00 2.27
C TYR A 25 7.92 3.01 0.76
N THR A 26 7.50 4.15 0.23
CA THR A 26 7.25 4.37 -1.20
C THR A 26 7.67 5.78 -1.58
N CYS A 27 7.83 6.07 -2.89
CA CYS A 27 8.28 7.39 -3.31
C CYS A 27 7.28 8.50 -2.90
N GLY A 28 7.82 9.66 -2.51
CA GLY A 28 7.04 10.87 -2.21
C GLY A 28 6.80 11.73 -3.45
N ASP A 29 5.85 12.65 -3.37
CA ASP A 29 5.63 13.68 -4.38
C ASP A 29 6.48 14.91 -4.06
N ARG A 30 7.53 15.13 -4.84
CA ARG A 30 8.47 16.25 -4.68
C ARG A 30 8.15 17.48 -5.52
N SER A 31 7.01 17.52 -6.16
CA SER A 31 6.66 18.63 -7.05
C SER A 31 6.71 20.00 -6.35
N HIS A 32 6.38 20.03 -5.05
CA HIS A 32 6.33 21.23 -4.23
C HIS A 32 6.80 20.98 -2.78
N ALA A 33 7.67 20.00 -2.57
CA ALA A 33 8.12 19.60 -1.24
C ALA A 33 9.65 19.76 -1.09
N ASP A 34 10.08 20.46 -0.04
CA ASP A 34 11.49 20.71 0.25
C ASP A 34 12.14 19.56 1.03
N CYS A 35 11.37 18.80 1.78
CA CYS A 35 11.84 17.67 2.58
C CYS A 35 11.08 16.38 2.29
N LEU A 36 11.55 15.25 2.83
CA LEU A 36 10.93 13.94 2.63
C LEU A 36 9.56 13.85 3.30
N ASP A 37 9.39 14.40 4.50
CA ASP A 37 8.13 14.41 5.22
C ASP A 37 7.03 15.11 4.43
N ASP A 38 7.31 16.30 3.90
CA ASP A 38 6.37 17.07 3.09
C ASP A 38 6.04 16.34 1.77
N ALA A 39 7.04 15.68 1.15
CA ALA A 39 6.83 14.91 -0.06
C ALA A 39 5.92 13.71 0.17
N GLN A 40 6.03 13.05 1.33
CA GLN A 40 5.14 11.93 1.69
C GLN A 40 3.72 12.41 2.00
N ILE A 41 3.58 13.53 2.72
CA ILE A 41 2.27 14.15 2.96
C ILE A 41 1.62 14.54 1.62
N ALA A 42 2.36 15.22 0.74
CA ALA A 42 1.88 15.62 -0.58
C ALA A 42 1.39 14.42 -1.42
N LYS A 43 2.14 13.31 -1.39
CA LYS A 43 1.72 12.07 -2.06
C LYS A 43 0.41 11.53 -1.49
N MET A 44 0.28 11.41 -0.17
CA MET A 44 -0.93 10.88 0.45
C MET A 44 -2.14 11.77 0.15
N ASP A 45 -1.96 13.09 0.21
CA ASP A 45 -2.98 14.07 -0.17
C ASP A 45 -3.39 13.93 -1.64
N LEU A 46 -2.41 13.80 -2.54
CA LEU A 46 -2.67 13.60 -3.97
C LEU A 46 -3.49 12.34 -4.22
N VAL A 47 -3.21 11.23 -3.53
CA VAL A 47 -3.99 9.99 -3.62
C VAL A 47 -5.42 10.24 -3.16
N CYS A 48 -5.63 10.83 -1.99
CA CYS A 48 -6.96 11.13 -1.45
C CYS A 48 -7.79 12.01 -2.40
N ARG A 49 -7.17 13.06 -2.97
CA ARG A 49 -7.82 13.93 -3.96
C ARG A 49 -8.16 13.21 -5.26
N LYS A 50 -7.25 12.37 -5.78
CA LYS A 50 -7.48 11.60 -7.02
C LYS A 50 -8.65 10.64 -6.92
N VAL A 51 -8.86 10.04 -5.76
CA VAL A 51 -10.00 9.14 -5.53
C VAL A 51 -11.26 9.88 -5.03
N GLY A 52 -11.20 11.20 -4.88
CA GLY A 52 -12.31 12.00 -4.39
C GLY A 52 -12.76 11.58 -3.00
N LEU A 53 -11.82 11.37 -2.09
CA LEU A 53 -12.09 10.90 -0.73
C LEU A 53 -12.91 11.94 0.05
N ARG A 54 -13.91 11.47 0.79
CA ARG A 54 -14.81 12.30 1.60
C ARG A 54 -15.03 11.67 2.97
N PRO A 55 -15.43 12.48 3.98
CA PRO A 55 -15.72 11.95 5.31
C PRO A 55 -16.77 10.83 5.29
N GLY A 56 -16.55 9.80 6.10
CA GLY A 56 -17.42 8.62 6.21
C GLY A 56 -17.32 7.60 5.08
N MET A 57 -16.48 7.83 4.05
CA MET A 57 -16.23 6.82 3.03
C MET A 57 -15.44 5.65 3.61
N LYS A 58 -15.83 4.43 3.22
CA LYS A 58 -15.12 3.20 3.58
C LYS A 58 -14.01 2.92 2.57
N VAL A 59 -12.80 2.84 3.09
CA VAL A 59 -11.57 2.62 2.31
C VAL A 59 -10.96 1.28 2.66
N LEU A 60 -10.60 0.49 1.67
CA LEU A 60 -9.75 -0.68 1.82
C LEU A 60 -8.34 -0.33 1.34
N GLU A 61 -7.34 -0.48 2.20
CA GLU A 61 -5.93 -0.36 1.83
C GLU A 61 -5.30 -1.77 1.77
N LEU A 62 -4.95 -2.20 0.57
CA LEU A 62 -4.29 -3.49 0.33
C LEU A 62 -2.78 -3.34 0.49
N GLY A 63 -2.24 -3.93 1.56
CA GLY A 63 -0.84 -3.76 1.95
C GLY A 63 -0.56 -2.41 2.59
N CYS A 64 -1.17 -2.18 3.74
CA CYS A 64 -1.15 -0.86 4.42
C CYS A 64 0.20 -0.49 5.06
N GLY A 65 1.22 -1.37 4.97
CA GLY A 65 2.50 -1.11 5.63
C GLY A 65 2.31 -0.80 7.12
N TRP A 66 2.94 0.25 7.58
CA TRP A 66 2.85 0.73 8.97
C TRP A 66 1.53 1.48 9.29
N GLY A 67 0.60 1.59 8.33
CA GLY A 67 -0.68 2.29 8.50
C GLY A 67 -0.62 3.80 8.23
N SER A 68 0.44 4.29 7.62
CA SER A 68 0.67 5.73 7.43
C SER A 68 -0.38 6.39 6.54
N PHE A 69 -0.76 5.76 5.42
CA PHE A 69 -1.82 6.27 4.57
C PHE A 69 -3.18 6.15 5.25
N ALA A 70 -3.48 5.00 5.89
CA ALA A 70 -4.73 4.80 6.63
C ALA A 70 -4.92 5.88 7.70
N ARG A 71 -3.87 6.16 8.48
CA ARG A 71 -3.86 7.24 9.47
C ARG A 71 -4.13 8.60 8.82
N TYR A 72 -3.41 8.95 7.75
CA TYR A 72 -3.56 10.23 7.07
C TYR A 72 -4.98 10.43 6.51
N ALA A 73 -5.52 9.40 5.83
CA ALA A 73 -6.87 9.43 5.26
C ALA A 73 -7.95 9.61 6.33
N ALA A 74 -7.78 8.96 7.49
CA ALA A 74 -8.70 9.12 8.61
C ALA A 74 -8.58 10.50 9.29
N GLU A 75 -7.35 10.94 9.61
CA GLU A 75 -7.09 12.23 10.27
C GLU A 75 -7.52 13.43 9.41
N THR A 76 -7.20 13.41 8.12
CA THR A 76 -7.34 14.58 7.24
C THR A 76 -8.66 14.61 6.48
N TYR A 77 -9.13 13.43 6.07
CA TYR A 77 -10.32 13.30 5.23
C TYR A 77 -11.52 12.68 5.94
N GLY A 78 -11.37 12.21 7.20
CA GLY A 78 -12.45 11.60 7.95
C GLY A 78 -12.93 10.26 7.38
N ALA A 79 -12.06 9.54 6.67
CA ALA A 79 -12.38 8.24 6.10
C ALA A 79 -12.36 7.13 7.16
N GLU A 80 -13.18 6.09 6.95
CA GLU A 80 -13.13 4.84 7.69
C GLU A 80 -12.24 3.85 6.94
N VAL A 81 -11.06 3.51 7.48
CA VAL A 81 -10.06 2.73 6.74
C VAL A 81 -9.89 1.33 7.33
N THR A 82 -9.98 0.32 6.47
CA THR A 82 -9.53 -1.04 6.76
C THR A 82 -8.21 -1.28 6.02
N GLY A 83 -7.12 -1.40 6.76
CA GLY A 83 -5.80 -1.74 6.21
C GLY A 83 -5.48 -3.21 6.43
N VAL A 84 -4.96 -3.90 5.42
CA VAL A 84 -4.52 -5.29 5.53
C VAL A 84 -3.04 -5.42 5.24
N THR A 85 -2.37 -6.27 6.02
CA THR A 85 -0.95 -6.61 5.84
C THR A 85 -0.67 -8.04 6.30
N ILE A 86 0.41 -8.63 5.81
CA ILE A 86 0.91 -9.96 6.22
C ILE A 86 2.11 -9.89 7.17
N SER A 87 2.43 -8.72 7.71
CA SER A 87 3.44 -8.52 8.75
C SER A 87 2.79 -8.24 10.10
N LYS A 88 3.11 -9.06 11.10
CA LYS A 88 2.60 -8.88 12.47
C LYS A 88 3.13 -7.59 13.10
N GLU A 89 4.40 -7.25 12.84
CA GLU A 89 5.01 -6.01 13.34
C GLU A 89 4.32 -4.77 12.78
N GLN A 90 3.92 -4.81 11.51
CA GLN A 90 3.16 -3.74 10.90
C GLN A 90 1.77 -3.59 11.53
N VAL A 91 1.12 -4.70 11.86
CA VAL A 91 -0.18 -4.66 12.56
C VAL A 91 -0.04 -4.04 13.94
N GLU A 92 0.95 -4.48 14.74
CA GLU A 92 1.17 -3.96 16.10
C GLU A 92 1.39 -2.45 16.09
N LEU A 93 2.34 -1.97 15.28
CA LEU A 93 2.63 -0.54 15.18
C LEU A 93 1.48 0.23 14.53
N GLY A 94 0.87 -0.31 13.47
CA GLY A 94 -0.25 0.31 12.78
C GLY A 94 -1.45 0.53 13.70
N CYS A 95 -1.78 -0.46 14.54
CA CYS A 95 -2.83 -0.32 15.56
C CYS A 95 -2.47 0.74 16.61
N GLU A 96 -1.19 0.83 17.00
CA GLU A 96 -0.74 1.84 17.97
C GLU A 96 -0.88 3.26 17.41
N ILE A 97 -0.34 3.51 16.21
CA ILE A 97 -0.33 4.86 15.60
C ILE A 97 -1.71 5.32 15.12
N CYS A 98 -2.63 4.38 14.85
CA CYS A 98 -4.00 4.68 14.43
C CYS A 98 -5.00 4.68 15.61
N LYS A 99 -4.52 4.55 16.85
CA LYS A 99 -5.38 4.51 18.03
C LYS A 99 -6.27 5.74 18.15
N GLY A 100 -7.57 5.52 18.32
CA GLY A 100 -8.57 6.58 18.42
C GLY A 100 -9.09 7.12 17.09
N LEU A 101 -8.58 6.63 15.98
CA LEU A 101 -9.07 6.94 14.63
C LEU A 101 -10.01 5.83 14.11
N PRO A 102 -10.88 6.12 13.14
CA PRO A 102 -11.72 5.12 12.48
C PRO A 102 -10.89 4.25 11.50
N VAL A 103 -9.86 3.59 12.03
CA VAL A 103 -8.90 2.76 11.28
C VAL A 103 -8.81 1.40 11.93
N GLU A 104 -8.94 0.35 11.12
CA GLU A 104 -8.74 -1.03 11.53
C GLU A 104 -7.58 -1.63 10.72
N ILE A 105 -6.50 -2.03 11.39
CA ILE A 105 -5.37 -2.72 10.76
C ILE A 105 -5.48 -4.23 11.06
N ARG A 106 -5.48 -5.05 10.01
CA ARG A 106 -5.66 -6.51 10.10
C ARG A 106 -4.44 -7.27 9.63
N TYR A 107 -4.07 -8.31 10.37
CA TYR A 107 -3.18 -9.36 9.86
C TYR A 107 -3.98 -10.28 8.95
N GLN A 108 -3.98 -9.99 7.66
CA GLN A 108 -4.84 -10.69 6.69
C GLN A 108 -4.21 -10.69 5.29
N ASP A 109 -4.28 -11.85 4.63
CA ASP A 109 -3.95 -11.94 3.22
C ASP A 109 -5.03 -11.21 2.37
N TYR A 110 -4.60 -10.43 1.37
CA TYR A 110 -5.52 -9.68 0.53
C TYR A 110 -6.55 -10.58 -0.17
N ARG A 111 -6.20 -11.85 -0.42
CA ARG A 111 -7.09 -12.85 -1.05
C ARG A 111 -8.30 -13.19 -0.19
N GLU A 112 -8.20 -13.03 1.11
CA GLU A 112 -9.23 -13.39 2.09
C GLU A 112 -10.09 -12.19 2.52
N VAL A 113 -9.77 -10.99 2.01
CA VAL A 113 -10.53 -9.78 2.35
C VAL A 113 -11.95 -9.90 1.84
N SER A 114 -12.90 -9.51 2.68
CA SER A 114 -14.33 -9.43 2.37
C SER A 114 -14.88 -8.06 2.74
N GLY A 115 -16.12 -7.80 2.32
CA GLY A 115 -16.75 -6.50 2.51
C GLY A 115 -16.80 -5.69 1.21
N VAL A 116 -17.46 -4.54 1.28
CA VAL A 116 -17.65 -3.63 0.14
C VAL A 116 -17.22 -2.24 0.56
N TYR A 117 -16.39 -1.61 -0.25
CA TYR A 117 -15.72 -0.34 0.05
C TYR A 117 -15.98 0.69 -1.04
N ASP A 118 -16.01 1.96 -0.65
CA ASP A 118 -16.15 3.09 -1.59
C ASP A 118 -14.87 3.29 -2.40
N ARG A 119 -13.71 3.00 -1.77
CA ARG A 119 -12.38 3.15 -2.37
C ARG A 119 -11.51 1.95 -2.03
N VAL A 120 -10.72 1.49 -3.00
CA VAL A 120 -9.66 0.50 -2.78
C VAL A 120 -8.32 1.10 -3.16
N ILE A 121 -7.39 1.11 -2.23
CA ILE A 121 -6.07 1.76 -2.38
C ILE A 121 -4.98 0.69 -2.30
N SER A 122 -4.02 0.79 -3.21
CA SER A 122 -2.85 -0.07 -3.26
C SER A 122 -1.62 0.76 -3.62
N ILE A 123 -0.68 0.90 -2.70
CA ILE A 123 0.52 1.73 -2.84
C ILE A 123 1.76 0.87 -2.60
N GLY A 124 2.57 0.62 -3.64
CA GLY A 124 3.83 -0.14 -3.54
C GLY A 124 3.63 -1.63 -3.26
N ILE A 125 2.56 -2.25 -3.74
CA ILE A 125 2.23 -3.65 -3.49
C ILE A 125 2.37 -4.52 -4.74
N LEU A 126 2.02 -4.00 -5.92
CA LEU A 126 2.05 -4.80 -7.15
C LEU A 126 3.44 -5.35 -7.47
N GLU A 127 4.49 -4.69 -7.03
CA GLU A 127 5.88 -5.15 -7.11
C GLU A 127 6.12 -6.46 -6.36
N HIS A 128 5.31 -6.76 -5.35
CA HIS A 128 5.41 -7.94 -4.49
C HIS A 128 4.40 -9.04 -4.84
N VAL A 129 3.36 -8.71 -5.62
CA VAL A 129 2.31 -9.66 -6.01
C VAL A 129 2.80 -10.69 -7.01
N GLY A 130 3.62 -10.25 -7.98
CA GLY A 130 4.12 -11.06 -9.08
C GLY A 130 3.06 -11.30 -10.17
N TYR A 131 3.49 -11.34 -11.44
CA TYR A 131 2.60 -11.34 -12.60
C TYR A 131 1.57 -12.49 -12.64
N LYS A 132 1.90 -13.65 -12.09
CA LYS A 132 0.99 -14.81 -12.02
C LYS A 132 -0.23 -14.57 -11.14
N ASN A 133 -0.12 -13.64 -10.19
CA ASN A 133 -1.16 -13.35 -9.21
C ASN A 133 -1.94 -12.05 -9.52
N TYR A 134 -1.55 -11.27 -10.54
CA TYR A 134 -2.22 -10.01 -10.85
C TYR A 134 -3.71 -10.18 -11.10
N ARG A 135 -4.12 -11.24 -11.82
CA ARG A 135 -5.54 -11.55 -12.04
C ARG A 135 -6.29 -11.82 -10.72
N VAL A 136 -5.69 -12.54 -9.79
CA VAL A 136 -6.29 -12.80 -8.48
C VAL A 136 -6.39 -11.52 -7.67
N TYR A 137 -5.34 -10.69 -7.73
CA TYR A 137 -5.31 -9.39 -7.07
C TYR A 137 -6.42 -8.46 -7.59
N MET A 138 -6.56 -8.32 -8.91
CA MET A 138 -7.61 -7.50 -9.53
C MET A 138 -9.02 -8.04 -9.24
N LYS A 139 -9.21 -9.36 -9.20
CA LYS A 139 -10.49 -9.94 -8.77
C LYS A 139 -10.82 -9.65 -7.30
N THR A 140 -9.81 -9.53 -6.44
CA THR A 140 -10.03 -9.11 -5.05
C THR A 140 -10.51 -7.65 -5.01
N VAL A 141 -9.88 -6.78 -5.78
CA VAL A 141 -10.30 -5.38 -5.90
C VAL A 141 -11.74 -5.29 -6.43
N ASP A 142 -12.05 -5.98 -7.52
CA ASP A 142 -13.36 -5.98 -8.16
C ASP A 142 -14.47 -6.41 -7.19
N ARG A 143 -14.29 -7.53 -6.48
CA ARG A 143 -15.32 -8.02 -5.55
C ARG A 143 -15.49 -7.18 -4.28
N THR A 144 -14.50 -6.35 -3.92
CA THR A 144 -14.53 -5.53 -2.71
C THR A 144 -14.86 -4.07 -2.98
N LEU A 145 -14.84 -3.65 -4.23
CA LEU A 145 -15.17 -2.30 -4.65
C LEU A 145 -16.68 -2.18 -4.93
N LYS A 146 -17.31 -1.08 -4.54
CA LYS A 146 -18.67 -0.72 -4.96
C LYS A 146 -18.75 -0.49 -6.48
N ASP A 147 -19.92 -0.64 -7.06
CA ASP A 147 -20.15 -0.41 -8.51
C ASP A 147 -19.75 1.01 -8.97
N ASP A 148 -19.93 2.01 -8.12
CA ASP A 148 -19.51 3.40 -8.33
C ASP A 148 -18.19 3.76 -7.64
N GLY A 149 -17.48 2.74 -7.15
CA GLY A 149 -16.23 2.87 -6.42
C GLY A 149 -15.04 3.19 -7.32
N ILE A 150 -13.96 3.67 -6.73
CA ILE A 150 -12.69 3.93 -7.42
C ILE A 150 -11.58 3.12 -6.78
N ALA A 151 -10.85 2.36 -7.60
CA ALA A 151 -9.59 1.74 -7.19
C ALA A 151 -8.40 2.61 -7.63
N PHE A 152 -7.41 2.74 -6.76
CA PHE A 152 -6.17 3.46 -7.04
C PHE A 152 -4.98 2.54 -6.85
N PHE A 153 -4.11 2.49 -7.86
CA PHE A 153 -2.88 1.73 -7.83
C PHE A 153 -1.69 2.67 -8.04
N HIS A 154 -0.74 2.60 -7.13
CA HIS A 154 0.55 3.24 -7.26
C HIS A 154 1.63 2.16 -7.19
N THR A 155 2.48 2.08 -8.20
CA THR A 155 3.53 1.06 -8.31
C THR A 155 4.71 1.61 -9.11
N ILE A 156 5.89 1.08 -8.88
CA ILE A 156 7.01 1.25 -9.80
C ILE A 156 6.66 0.48 -11.07
N GLY A 157 6.72 1.12 -12.22
CA GLY A 157 6.35 0.53 -13.50
C GLY A 157 7.52 0.44 -14.47
N GLY A 158 7.56 -0.64 -15.26
CA GLY A 158 8.49 -0.81 -16.37
C GLY A 158 7.81 -0.65 -17.73
N ASN A 159 8.55 -0.16 -18.73
CA ASN A 159 8.05 -0.07 -20.12
C ASN A 159 8.08 -1.43 -20.84
N VAL A 160 8.86 -2.38 -20.32
CA VAL A 160 9.03 -3.70 -20.89
C VAL A 160 8.55 -4.75 -19.90
N SER A 161 7.77 -5.74 -20.41
CA SER A 161 7.32 -6.86 -19.59
C SER A 161 8.50 -7.79 -19.27
N ILE A 162 8.88 -7.85 -18.01
CA ILE A 162 9.96 -8.71 -17.51
C ILE A 162 9.33 -9.81 -16.65
N VAL A 163 9.78 -11.03 -16.83
CA VAL A 163 9.30 -12.20 -16.06
C VAL A 163 10.31 -12.62 -14.99
N ILE A 164 11.58 -12.24 -15.17
CA ILE A 164 12.67 -12.56 -14.24
C ILE A 164 13.23 -11.23 -13.73
N GLY A 165 13.17 -11.02 -12.42
CA GLY A 165 13.74 -9.85 -11.76
C GLY A 165 15.27 -9.87 -11.77
N ASN A 166 15.88 -8.73 -11.42
CA ASN A 166 17.32 -8.65 -11.24
C ASN A 166 17.75 -9.60 -10.11
N PRO A 167 18.71 -10.52 -10.33
CA PRO A 167 19.10 -11.53 -9.31
C PRO A 167 19.58 -10.92 -7.99
N TRP A 168 20.29 -9.80 -8.05
CA TRP A 168 20.78 -9.12 -6.86
C TRP A 168 19.62 -8.51 -6.06
N THR A 169 18.71 -7.79 -6.73
CA THR A 169 17.53 -7.18 -6.10
C THR A 169 16.62 -8.25 -5.51
N THR A 170 16.39 -9.35 -6.25
CA THR A 170 15.57 -10.47 -5.77
C THR A 170 16.19 -11.14 -4.55
N ARG A 171 17.54 -11.24 -4.49
CA ARG A 171 18.22 -11.91 -3.38
C ARG A 171 18.31 -11.07 -2.11
N TYR A 172 18.57 -9.76 -2.25
CA TYR A 172 18.98 -8.92 -1.12
C TYR A 172 17.95 -7.85 -0.73
N ILE A 173 17.07 -7.41 -1.64
CA ILE A 173 16.15 -6.31 -1.40
C ILE A 173 14.69 -6.78 -1.40
N PHE A 174 14.22 -7.35 -2.54
CA PHE A 174 12.83 -7.75 -2.72
C PHE A 174 12.74 -9.20 -3.16
N PRO A 175 12.70 -10.16 -2.22
CA PRO A 175 12.51 -11.57 -2.56
C PRO A 175 11.24 -11.76 -3.38
N ASN A 176 11.39 -12.39 -4.56
CA ASN A 176 10.31 -12.58 -5.54
C ASN A 176 9.66 -11.30 -6.08
N GLY A 177 10.26 -10.13 -5.83
CA GLY A 177 9.78 -8.84 -6.33
C GLY A 177 9.89 -8.75 -7.85
N GLN A 178 8.89 -8.16 -8.48
CA GLN A 178 8.83 -7.96 -9.93
C GLN A 178 8.18 -6.62 -10.25
N ILE A 179 8.90 -5.78 -10.98
CA ILE A 179 8.35 -4.51 -11.47
C ILE A 179 7.35 -4.82 -12.60
N PRO A 180 6.06 -4.47 -12.43
CA PRO A 180 5.06 -4.69 -13.47
C PRO A 180 5.23 -3.75 -14.65
N SER A 181 4.77 -4.19 -15.82
CA SER A 181 4.52 -3.29 -16.94
C SER A 181 3.02 -3.05 -17.11
N ILE A 182 2.63 -1.96 -17.76
CA ILE A 182 1.22 -1.69 -18.10
C ILE A 182 0.61 -2.85 -18.89
N ALA A 183 1.38 -3.43 -19.82
CA ALA A 183 0.93 -4.58 -20.61
C ALA A 183 0.68 -5.85 -19.77
N GLN A 184 1.38 -6.02 -18.64
CA GLN A 184 1.14 -7.14 -17.72
C GLN A 184 -0.08 -6.92 -16.82
N LEU A 185 -0.36 -5.67 -16.46
CA LEU A 185 -1.52 -5.31 -15.62
C LEU A 185 -2.83 -5.27 -16.41
N GLY A 186 -2.78 -4.99 -17.72
CA GLY A 186 -3.95 -4.89 -18.61
C GLY A 186 -4.41 -6.21 -19.24
N LYS A 187 -3.81 -7.35 -18.86
CA LYS A 187 -4.21 -8.70 -19.31
C LYS A 187 -5.16 -9.36 -18.31
#